data_db5965bbe6d0b7e574a4c62f8a71b531
#
_entry.id   db5965bbe6d0b7e574a4c62f8a71b531
#
_cell.length_a   1.000
_cell.length_b   1.000
_cell.length_c   1.000
_cell.angle_alpha   90.00
_cell.angle_beta   90.00
_cell.angle_gamma   90.00
#
_symmetry.space_group_name_H-M   'P 1'
#
loop_
_entity.id
_entity.type
_entity.pdbx_description
1 polymer ?
#
loop_
_entity_poly.entity_id
_entity_poly.type
_entity_poly.pdbx_seq_one_letter_code
_entity_poly.pdbx_strand_id
1 'polypeptide(L)'
;MPRKESSHISLNLTTLPAPPPSHQSPKKKKYRKYLTSLSKPFIIKKLFNSNSDIFREVIYTMATNRNLRFKTSRRFGVNVYGHPKALKRQVADAHQKKQSEYGIQLAEKQKVKAMYNLLEKQFYRYYDKAKRMSGVVGENLLSLLETRLDNLVYRAGFARSIRQARQMVTHGLINVDGKRVDIPSYPVRPGQVISLREAYRANEMFKQSFQELKTFDLPYIEKSFDNWTATLTRFPQRDELPYKDEVNETNIVELYSK
;
A
#
# COMPACT_ATOMS: atom_id res chain seq x y z
N MET A 1 -9.81 30.98 71.77
CA MET A 1 -9.55 30.33 70.48
C MET A 1 -10.81 29.63 70.05
N PRO A 2 -11.50 30.14 68.99
CA PRO A 2 -12.76 29.54 68.53
C PRO A 2 -12.49 28.49 67.44
N ARG A 3 -13.21 27.37 67.53
CA ARG A 3 -13.26 26.32 66.55
C ARG A 3 -13.94 26.82 65.27
N LYS A 4 -13.36 26.52 64.10
CA LYS A 4 -14.01 26.72 62.82
C LYS A 4 -14.83 25.52 62.44
N GLU A 5 -16.12 25.74 62.29
CA GLU A 5 -17.09 24.78 61.74
C GLU A 5 -16.82 24.54 60.23
N SER A 6 -16.71 23.30 59.84
CA SER A 6 -16.63 22.88 58.43
C SER A 6 -18.01 22.68 57.89
N SER A 7 -18.48 23.56 57.04
CA SER A 7 -19.74 23.42 56.32
C SER A 7 -19.54 22.40 55.14
N HIS A 8 -20.24 21.25 55.26
CA HIS A 8 -20.39 20.29 54.18
C HIS A 8 -21.32 20.88 53.08
N ILE A 9 -20.76 21.19 51.92
CA ILE A 9 -21.52 21.50 50.73
C ILE A 9 -21.85 20.19 50.02
N SER A 10 -23.11 19.76 50.11
CA SER A 10 -23.62 18.62 49.32
C SER A 10 -23.77 19.05 47.85
N LEU A 11 -22.89 18.61 46.99
CA LEU A 11 -23.03 18.75 45.55
C LEU A 11 -24.08 17.73 45.05
N ASN A 12 -25.24 18.22 44.71
CA ASN A 12 -26.25 17.47 43.96
C ASN A 12 -25.70 17.12 42.58
N LEU A 13 -25.43 15.83 42.36
CA LEU A 13 -25.19 15.23 41.07
C LEU A 13 -26.47 15.30 40.22
N THR A 14 -26.64 16.39 39.53
CA THR A 14 -27.65 16.50 38.45
C THR A 14 -27.22 15.59 37.30
N THR A 15 -28.02 14.59 37.02
CA THR A 15 -27.96 13.63 35.94
C THR A 15 -27.72 14.33 34.60
N LEU A 16 -26.53 14.08 34.00
CA LEU A 16 -26.28 14.43 32.61
C LEU A 16 -27.22 13.64 31.69
N PRO A 17 -27.85 14.28 30.72
CA PRO A 17 -28.69 13.56 29.75
C PRO A 17 -27.82 12.59 28.95
N ALA A 18 -28.36 11.38 28.74
CA ALA A 18 -27.72 10.35 27.93
C ALA A 18 -27.38 10.85 26.53
N PRO A 19 -26.21 10.47 25.95
CA PRO A 19 -25.86 10.88 24.60
C PRO A 19 -26.92 10.34 23.62
N PRO A 20 -27.29 11.12 22.57
CA PRO A 20 -28.27 10.68 21.59
C PRO A 20 -27.78 9.42 20.88
N PRO A 21 -28.67 8.48 20.51
CA PRO A 21 -28.31 7.27 19.80
C PRO A 21 -27.58 7.64 18.51
N SER A 22 -26.43 7.01 18.28
CA SER A 22 -25.61 7.21 17.10
C SER A 22 -26.46 7.02 15.84
N HIS A 23 -26.77 8.11 15.16
CA HIS A 23 -27.41 8.09 13.84
C HIS A 23 -26.55 7.28 12.88
N GLN A 24 -26.92 6.02 12.68
CA GLN A 24 -26.42 5.24 11.56
C GLN A 24 -26.86 5.96 10.29
N SER A 25 -25.91 6.54 9.58
CA SER A 25 -26.19 7.28 8.37
C SER A 25 -27.00 6.41 7.40
N PRO A 26 -28.10 6.89 6.82
CA PRO A 26 -28.99 6.11 5.95
C PRO A 26 -28.27 5.56 4.70
N LYS A 27 -27.10 6.06 4.37
CA LYS A 27 -26.25 5.62 3.25
C LYS A 27 -25.79 4.15 3.35
N LYS A 28 -25.47 3.64 4.54
CA LYS A 28 -24.97 2.23 4.68
C LYS A 28 -26.01 1.15 4.36
N LYS A 29 -27.30 1.38 4.62
CA LYS A 29 -28.36 0.41 4.30
C LYS A 29 -28.64 0.30 2.79
N LYS A 30 -28.51 1.39 2.04
CA LYS A 30 -28.75 1.43 0.58
C LYS A 30 -27.69 0.60 -0.19
N TYR A 31 -26.44 0.63 0.27
CA TYR A 31 -25.32 -0.10 -0.38
C TYR A 31 -25.38 -1.63 -0.20
N ARG A 32 -25.90 -2.11 0.92
CA ARG A 32 -26.02 -3.56 1.17
C ARG A 32 -26.98 -4.25 0.19
N LYS A 33 -28.02 -3.56 -0.27
CA LYS A 33 -28.98 -4.05 -1.25
C LYS A 33 -28.41 -4.15 -2.67
N TYR A 34 -27.45 -3.27 -3.03
CA TYR A 34 -26.79 -3.30 -4.35
C TYR A 34 -25.70 -4.37 -4.45
N LEU A 35 -25.02 -4.69 -3.34
CA LEU A 35 -23.94 -5.67 -3.33
C LEU A 35 -24.44 -7.12 -3.52
N THR A 36 -25.64 -7.43 -3.10
CA THR A 36 -26.24 -8.77 -3.27
C THR A 36 -26.80 -9.03 -4.68
N SER A 37 -27.04 -7.97 -5.47
CA SER A 37 -27.57 -8.09 -6.84
C SER A 37 -26.49 -8.05 -7.94
N LEU A 38 -25.23 -7.78 -7.60
CA LEU A 38 -24.12 -7.63 -8.55
C LEU A 38 -23.48 -8.95 -9.03
N SER A 39 -24.13 -10.09 -8.76
CA SER A 39 -23.67 -11.39 -9.27
C SER A 39 -23.93 -11.62 -10.77
N LYS A 40 -24.59 -10.70 -11.47
CA LYS A 40 -24.89 -10.85 -12.90
C LYS A 40 -23.99 -9.94 -13.78
N PRO A 41 -23.20 -10.50 -14.71
CA PRO A 41 -22.25 -9.75 -15.55
C PRO A 41 -22.92 -8.71 -16.47
N PHE A 42 -24.22 -8.81 -16.70
CA PHE A 42 -24.98 -7.90 -17.57
C PHE A 42 -25.21 -6.52 -16.92
N ILE A 43 -25.32 -6.45 -15.60
CA ILE A 43 -25.58 -5.20 -14.86
C ILE A 43 -24.31 -4.33 -14.83
N ILE A 44 -23.13 -4.95 -14.82
CA ILE A 44 -21.84 -4.24 -14.81
C ILE A 44 -21.64 -3.42 -16.08
N LYS A 45 -22.06 -3.96 -17.26
CA LYS A 45 -21.94 -3.23 -18.54
C LYS A 45 -22.83 -1.98 -18.63
N LYS A 46 -24.04 -2.04 -18.07
CA LYS A 46 -25.02 -0.92 -18.11
C LYS A 46 -24.63 0.21 -17.15
N LEU A 47 -23.87 -0.09 -16.10
CA LEU A 47 -23.41 0.85 -15.10
C LEU A 47 -22.06 1.53 -15.48
N PHE A 48 -21.33 0.96 -16.43
CA PHE A 48 -20.09 1.52 -16.94
C PHE A 48 -20.30 2.83 -17.74
N ASN A 49 -21.51 3.08 -18.21
CA ASN A 49 -21.88 4.28 -18.96
C ASN A 49 -22.41 5.45 -18.09
N SER A 50 -22.52 5.25 -16.79
CA SER A 50 -22.93 6.34 -15.89
C SER A 50 -21.69 6.93 -15.18
N ASN A 51 -21.41 8.20 -15.49
CA ASN A 51 -20.34 9.01 -14.90
C ASN A 51 -20.56 9.35 -13.41
N SER A 52 -21.08 8.43 -12.61
CA SER A 52 -21.34 8.72 -11.19
C SER A 52 -20.12 8.37 -10.34
N ASP A 53 -19.66 9.31 -9.52
CA ASP A 53 -18.53 9.19 -8.58
C ASP A 53 -18.66 7.99 -7.64
N ILE A 54 -19.89 7.55 -7.39
CA ILE A 54 -20.24 6.35 -6.61
C ILE A 54 -19.64 5.08 -7.22
N PHE A 55 -19.57 5.02 -8.55
CA PHE A 55 -19.01 3.88 -9.29
C PHE A 55 -17.48 3.82 -9.20
N ARG A 56 -16.84 4.97 -9.29
CA ARG A 56 -15.39 5.08 -9.06
C ARG A 56 -15.04 4.59 -7.65
N GLU A 57 -15.81 4.94 -6.65
CA GLU A 57 -15.58 4.59 -5.26
C GLU A 57 -15.76 3.08 -5.00
N VAL A 58 -16.78 2.44 -5.60
CA VAL A 58 -17.03 0.98 -5.46
C VAL A 58 -15.97 0.15 -6.18
N ILE A 59 -15.58 0.52 -7.41
CA ILE A 59 -14.51 -0.16 -8.16
C ILE A 59 -13.17 0.04 -7.44
N TYR A 60 -12.93 1.23 -6.88
CA TYR A 60 -11.74 1.56 -6.15
C TYR A 60 -11.60 0.73 -4.85
N THR A 61 -12.69 0.53 -4.13
CA THR A 61 -12.68 -0.28 -2.89
C THR A 61 -12.52 -1.78 -3.16
N MET A 62 -12.99 -2.28 -4.29
CA MET A 62 -12.84 -3.70 -4.67
C MET A 62 -11.44 -4.05 -5.18
N ALA A 63 -10.70 -3.08 -5.71
CA ALA A 63 -9.36 -3.29 -6.28
C ALA A 63 -8.22 -3.10 -5.27
N THR A 64 -8.51 -2.84 -3.98
CA THR A 64 -7.50 -2.54 -2.99
C THR A 64 -7.20 -3.74 -2.10
N ASN A 65 -5.92 -4.05 -1.91
CA ASN A 65 -5.48 -5.07 -0.96
C ASN A 65 -5.64 -4.54 0.48
N ARG A 66 -6.64 -5.05 1.22
CA ARG A 66 -6.98 -4.65 2.60
C ARG A 66 -6.42 -5.58 3.68
N ASN A 67 -5.46 -6.42 3.35
CA ASN A 67 -4.86 -7.34 4.32
C ASN A 67 -4.32 -6.62 5.55
N LEU A 68 -4.48 -7.25 6.71
CA LEU A 68 -4.00 -6.71 7.99
C LEU A 68 -2.47 -6.69 8.00
N ARG A 69 -1.88 -5.48 8.15
CA ARG A 69 -0.43 -5.24 8.09
C ARG A 69 0.38 -6.18 8.98
N PHE A 70 0.08 -6.23 10.25
CA PHE A 70 0.84 -7.03 11.22
C PHE A 70 0.65 -8.53 11.06
N LYS A 71 -0.55 -8.97 10.68
CA LYS A 71 -0.81 -10.39 10.42
C LYS A 71 -0.01 -10.88 9.21
N THR A 72 0.07 -10.07 8.15
CA THR A 72 0.84 -10.40 6.94
C THR A 72 2.34 -10.45 7.24
N SER A 73 2.89 -9.44 7.91
CA SER A 73 4.32 -9.41 8.28
C SER A 73 4.72 -10.59 9.16
N ARG A 74 3.91 -10.91 10.16
CA ARG A 74 4.16 -12.07 11.05
C ARG A 74 4.06 -13.42 10.32
N ARG A 75 3.14 -13.55 9.36
CA ARG A 75 2.99 -14.77 8.57
C ARG A 75 4.24 -15.08 7.75
N PHE A 76 4.89 -14.06 7.22
CA PHE A 76 6.06 -14.22 6.36
C PHE A 76 7.39 -14.04 7.08
N GLY A 77 7.38 -13.69 8.37
CA GLY A 77 8.59 -13.39 9.14
C GLY A 77 9.33 -12.12 8.71
N VAL A 78 8.79 -11.38 7.74
CA VAL A 78 9.42 -10.23 7.11
C VAL A 78 8.58 -8.97 7.34
N ASN A 79 9.23 -7.83 7.55
CA ASN A 79 8.53 -6.55 7.72
C ASN A 79 8.05 -5.98 6.37
N VAL A 80 7.04 -6.60 5.79
CA VAL A 80 6.48 -6.29 4.47
C VAL A 80 6.10 -4.81 4.29
N TYR A 81 5.68 -4.14 5.34
CA TYR A 81 5.15 -2.76 5.26
C TYR A 81 6.04 -1.71 5.93
N GLY A 82 7.27 -2.06 6.31
CA GLY A 82 8.22 -1.12 6.94
C GLY A 82 7.80 -0.57 8.30
N HIS A 83 6.84 -1.18 9.01
CA HIS A 83 6.36 -0.64 10.26
C HIS A 83 7.20 -1.14 11.46
N PRO A 84 7.74 -0.25 12.35
CA PRO A 84 8.66 -0.64 13.44
C PRO A 84 8.08 -1.68 14.42
N LYS A 85 6.76 -1.73 14.59
CA LYS A 85 6.07 -2.65 15.49
C LYS A 85 5.68 -3.99 14.84
N ALA A 86 5.99 -4.21 13.55
CA ALA A 86 5.46 -5.35 12.80
C ALA A 86 5.90 -6.71 13.34
N LEU A 87 7.17 -6.82 13.76
CA LEU A 87 7.78 -8.06 14.25
C LEU A 87 8.04 -8.07 15.75
N LYS A 88 7.69 -6.98 16.50
CA LYS A 88 7.92 -6.92 17.95
C LYS A 88 7.11 -7.97 18.74
N ARG A 89 5.95 -8.36 18.26
CA ARG A 89 5.15 -9.43 18.87
C ARG A 89 5.57 -10.75 18.26
N GLN A 90 6.39 -11.49 18.97
CA GLN A 90 6.68 -12.89 18.63
C GLN A 90 5.36 -13.67 18.68
N VAL A 91 5.05 -14.39 17.63
CA VAL A 91 4.03 -15.42 17.68
C VAL A 91 4.72 -16.56 18.42
N ALA A 92 4.17 -16.97 19.58
CA ALA A 92 4.60 -18.21 20.24
C ALA A 92 4.66 -19.29 19.15
N ASP A 93 5.72 -20.08 19.16
CA ASP A 93 6.00 -21.12 18.18
C ASP A 93 4.80 -22.08 18.07
N ALA A 94 3.79 -21.63 17.35
CA ALA A 94 2.75 -22.52 16.88
C ALA A 94 3.49 -23.51 15.98
N HIS A 95 3.53 -24.78 16.34
CA HIS A 95 4.16 -25.89 15.62
C HIS A 95 4.17 -25.60 14.12
N GLN A 96 5.33 -25.17 13.61
CA GLN A 96 5.49 -24.92 12.20
C GLN A 96 5.38 -26.30 11.52
N LYS A 97 4.16 -26.61 11.05
CA LYS A 97 3.95 -27.80 10.25
C LYS A 97 4.92 -27.76 9.09
N LYS A 98 5.64 -28.85 8.87
CA LYS A 98 6.53 -29.01 7.72
C LYS A 98 5.77 -28.59 6.45
N GLN A 99 6.22 -27.54 5.79
CA GLN A 99 5.57 -27.02 4.59
C GLN A 99 5.91 -27.92 3.42
N SER A 100 4.92 -28.22 2.57
CA SER A 100 5.15 -28.84 1.28
C SER A 100 5.88 -27.87 0.35
N GLU A 101 6.57 -28.39 -0.65
CA GLU A 101 7.23 -27.58 -1.69
C GLU A 101 6.28 -26.56 -2.32
N TYR A 102 5.08 -26.98 -2.71
CA TYR A 102 4.01 -26.07 -3.18
C TYR A 102 3.68 -24.98 -2.16
N GLY A 103 3.64 -25.31 -0.87
CA GLY A 103 3.39 -24.36 0.21
C GLY A 103 4.46 -23.28 0.30
N ILE A 104 5.74 -23.66 0.13
CA ILE A 104 6.88 -22.74 0.11
C ILE A 104 6.78 -21.80 -1.10
N GLN A 105 6.59 -22.35 -2.31
CA GLN A 105 6.46 -21.59 -3.54
C GLN A 105 5.27 -20.59 -3.47
N LEU A 106 4.15 -21.05 -2.94
CA LEU A 106 2.98 -20.20 -2.74
C LEU A 106 3.25 -19.08 -1.71
N ALA A 107 3.97 -19.38 -0.63
CA ALA A 107 4.32 -18.38 0.39
C ALA A 107 5.22 -17.29 -0.19
N GLU A 108 6.23 -17.64 -1.00
CA GLU A 108 7.10 -16.68 -1.69
C GLU A 108 6.29 -15.75 -2.62
N LYS A 109 5.43 -16.32 -3.45
CA LYS A 109 4.54 -15.52 -4.30
C LYS A 109 3.68 -14.54 -3.47
N GLN A 110 3.06 -15.02 -2.39
CA GLN A 110 2.22 -14.19 -1.55
C GLN A 110 3.02 -13.10 -0.80
N LYS A 111 4.27 -13.38 -0.44
CA LYS A 111 5.21 -12.44 0.17
C LYS A 111 5.47 -11.27 -0.77
N VAL A 112 5.96 -11.54 -1.98
CA VAL A 112 6.24 -10.52 -2.99
C VAL A 112 4.98 -9.72 -3.34
N LYS A 113 3.86 -10.41 -3.57
CA LYS A 113 2.58 -9.75 -3.82
C LYS A 113 2.16 -8.79 -2.68
N ALA A 114 2.44 -9.14 -1.44
CA ALA A 114 2.14 -8.29 -0.28
C ALA A 114 3.09 -7.09 -0.19
N MET A 115 4.38 -7.25 -0.48
CA MET A 115 5.39 -6.19 -0.51
C MET A 115 4.99 -5.06 -1.46
N TYR A 116 4.56 -5.41 -2.68
CA TYR A 116 4.10 -4.43 -3.68
C TYR A 116 2.60 -4.10 -3.59
N ASN A 117 1.91 -4.59 -2.56
CA ASN A 117 0.48 -4.36 -2.32
C ASN A 117 -0.42 -4.65 -3.54
N LEU A 118 -0.17 -5.77 -4.23
CA LEU A 118 -0.85 -6.18 -5.45
C LEU A 118 -1.96 -7.20 -5.20
N LEU A 119 -2.92 -7.25 -6.12
CA LEU A 119 -3.91 -8.32 -6.23
C LEU A 119 -3.40 -9.43 -7.15
N GLU A 120 -3.94 -10.64 -7.02
CA GLU A 120 -3.50 -11.82 -7.77
C GLU A 120 -3.52 -11.59 -9.29
N LYS A 121 -4.65 -11.10 -9.83
CA LYS A 121 -4.76 -10.79 -11.26
C LYS A 121 -3.71 -9.80 -11.77
N GLN A 122 -3.39 -8.79 -10.97
CA GLN A 122 -2.37 -7.79 -11.32
C GLN A 122 -0.98 -8.42 -11.32
N PHE A 123 -0.67 -9.21 -10.29
CA PHE A 123 0.61 -9.90 -10.19
C PHE A 123 0.85 -10.87 -11.34
N TYR A 124 -0.16 -11.67 -11.68
CA TYR A 124 -0.09 -12.58 -12.82
C TYR A 124 0.19 -11.86 -14.16
N ARG A 125 -0.41 -10.68 -14.38
CA ARG A 125 -0.12 -9.87 -15.58
C ARG A 125 1.34 -9.42 -15.65
N TYR A 126 1.97 -9.11 -14.50
CA TYR A 126 3.39 -8.77 -14.47
C TYR A 126 4.25 -9.99 -14.76
N TYR A 127 3.88 -11.15 -14.23
CA TYR A 127 4.56 -12.40 -14.54
C TYR A 127 4.48 -12.75 -16.03
N ASP A 128 3.28 -12.68 -16.62
CA ASP A 128 3.08 -12.92 -18.06
C ASP A 128 3.88 -11.93 -18.92
N LYS A 129 3.96 -10.67 -18.52
CA LYS A 129 4.80 -9.66 -19.18
C LYS A 129 6.29 -9.99 -19.04
N ALA A 130 6.74 -10.39 -17.84
CA ALA A 130 8.15 -10.75 -17.58
C ALA A 130 8.57 -11.97 -18.40
N LYS A 131 7.69 -12.95 -18.58
CA LYS A 131 7.93 -14.15 -19.39
C LYS A 131 8.18 -13.83 -20.88
N ARG A 132 7.60 -12.73 -21.38
CA ARG A 132 7.78 -12.30 -22.79
C ARG A 132 9.04 -11.44 -23.01
N MET A 133 9.69 -11.02 -21.93
CA MET A 133 10.93 -10.25 -22.01
C MET A 133 12.14 -11.17 -22.14
N SER A 134 13.19 -10.70 -22.77
CA SER A 134 14.49 -11.39 -22.82
C SER A 134 15.14 -11.41 -21.42
N GLY A 135 15.86 -12.47 -21.09
CA GLY A 135 16.59 -12.62 -19.83
C GLY A 135 15.86 -13.51 -18.81
N VAL A 136 16.27 -13.44 -17.55
CA VAL A 136 15.72 -14.24 -16.46
C VAL A 136 14.36 -13.73 -16.03
N VAL A 137 13.33 -14.59 -16.10
CA VAL A 137 11.93 -14.23 -15.84
C VAL A 137 11.74 -13.63 -14.44
N GLY A 138 12.42 -14.20 -13.43
CA GLY A 138 12.35 -13.72 -12.05
C GLY A 138 12.87 -12.31 -11.87
N GLU A 139 14.04 -12.01 -12.43
CA GLU A 139 14.65 -10.68 -12.41
C GLU A 139 13.78 -9.66 -13.17
N ASN A 140 13.31 -10.02 -14.36
CA ASN A 140 12.40 -9.20 -15.14
C ASN A 140 11.12 -8.87 -14.36
N LEU A 141 10.55 -9.86 -13.65
CA LEU A 141 9.38 -9.67 -12.81
C LEU A 141 9.64 -8.64 -11.70
N LEU A 142 10.74 -8.80 -10.96
CA LEU A 142 11.10 -7.88 -9.87
C LEU A 142 11.38 -6.47 -10.41
N SER A 143 12.11 -6.34 -11.51
CA SER A 143 12.36 -5.06 -12.17
C SER A 143 11.08 -4.36 -12.61
N LEU A 144 10.13 -5.09 -13.21
CA LEU A 144 8.81 -4.54 -13.57
C LEU A 144 7.99 -4.09 -12.36
N LEU A 145 8.12 -4.78 -11.23
CA LEU A 145 7.43 -4.41 -9.99
C LEU A 145 8.06 -3.19 -9.33
N GLU A 146 9.38 -3.05 -9.38
CA GLU A 146 10.09 -1.89 -8.82
C GLU A 146 9.85 -0.61 -9.64
N THR A 147 9.75 -0.70 -10.95
CA THR A 147 9.53 0.47 -11.82
C THR A 147 8.12 1.03 -11.79
N ARG A 148 7.22 0.50 -10.97
CA ARG A 148 5.87 1.05 -10.77
C ARG A 148 5.92 2.39 -10.06
N LEU A 149 5.09 3.33 -10.48
CA LEU A 149 5.05 4.67 -9.90
C LEU A 149 4.74 4.66 -8.40
N ASP A 150 3.77 3.83 -7.94
CA ASP A 150 3.44 3.73 -6.50
C ASP A 150 4.62 3.24 -5.66
N ASN A 151 5.41 2.31 -6.21
CA ASN A 151 6.59 1.80 -5.53
C ASN A 151 7.74 2.84 -5.55
N LEU A 152 8.02 3.47 -6.70
CA LEU A 152 9.07 4.48 -6.79
C LEU A 152 8.79 5.69 -5.90
N VAL A 153 7.54 6.12 -5.76
CA VAL A 153 7.13 7.18 -4.80
C VAL A 153 7.46 6.77 -3.36
N TYR A 154 7.28 5.49 -3.01
CA TYR A 154 7.67 4.97 -1.71
C TYR A 154 9.19 4.90 -1.53
N ARG A 155 9.92 4.39 -2.55
CA ARG A 155 11.39 4.30 -2.55
C ARG A 155 12.08 5.66 -2.52
N ALA A 156 11.52 6.62 -3.22
CA ALA A 156 12.00 8.00 -3.22
C ALA A 156 11.83 8.70 -1.86
N GLY A 157 10.98 8.15 -0.96
CA GLY A 157 10.77 8.72 0.36
C GLY A 157 9.62 9.74 0.45
N PHE A 158 8.84 9.92 -0.60
CA PHE A 158 7.66 10.80 -0.53
C PHE A 158 6.57 10.27 0.41
N ALA A 159 6.56 8.97 0.67
CA ALA A 159 5.57 8.32 1.51
C ALA A 159 6.19 7.36 2.52
N ARG A 160 5.62 7.29 3.73
CA ARG A 160 6.06 6.37 4.80
C ARG A 160 5.66 4.91 4.57
N SER A 161 4.80 4.63 3.60
CA SER A 161 4.37 3.28 3.29
C SER A 161 3.89 3.17 1.84
N ILE A 162 4.00 1.97 1.27
CA ILE A 162 3.51 1.68 -0.09
C ILE A 162 2.01 2.00 -0.27
N ARG A 163 1.20 1.86 0.78
CA ARG A 163 -0.23 2.21 0.75
C ARG A 163 -0.46 3.71 0.69
N GLN A 164 0.33 4.49 1.42
CA GLN A 164 0.31 5.94 1.35
C GLN A 164 0.79 6.42 -0.02
N ALA A 165 1.89 5.87 -0.53
CA ALA A 165 2.39 6.18 -1.87
C ALA A 165 1.30 5.95 -2.94
N ARG A 166 0.65 4.81 -2.89
CA ARG A 166 -0.46 4.51 -3.80
C ARG A 166 -1.61 5.51 -3.67
N GLN A 167 -1.95 5.92 -2.46
CA GLN A 167 -2.97 6.94 -2.22
C GLN A 167 -2.54 8.30 -2.79
N MET A 168 -1.30 8.71 -2.60
CA MET A 168 -0.76 9.95 -3.15
C MET A 168 -0.86 9.96 -4.67
N VAL A 169 -0.48 8.89 -5.35
CA VAL A 169 -0.59 8.79 -6.79
C VAL A 169 -2.05 8.87 -7.23
N THR A 170 -2.95 8.07 -6.67
CA THR A 170 -4.36 8.05 -7.07
C THR A 170 -5.11 9.35 -6.79
N HIS A 171 -4.67 10.13 -5.80
CA HIS A 171 -5.18 11.47 -5.55
C HIS A 171 -4.53 12.54 -6.44
N GLY A 172 -3.58 12.15 -7.30
CA GLY A 172 -2.92 13.04 -8.24
C GLY A 172 -2.01 14.07 -7.59
N LEU A 173 -1.33 13.69 -6.50
CA LEU A 173 -0.33 14.51 -5.84
C LEU A 173 1.03 14.46 -6.54
N ILE A 174 1.22 13.48 -7.41
CA ILE A 174 2.48 13.17 -8.08
C ILE A 174 2.43 13.58 -9.55
N ASN A 175 3.50 14.20 -10.00
CA ASN A 175 3.76 14.48 -11.41
C ASN A 175 4.93 13.60 -11.91
N VAL A 176 4.87 13.20 -13.16
CA VAL A 176 5.97 12.58 -13.91
C VAL A 176 6.28 13.48 -15.09
N ASP A 177 7.52 13.94 -15.20
CA ASP A 177 7.96 14.90 -16.23
C ASP A 177 7.04 16.14 -16.30
N GLY A 178 6.66 16.67 -15.14
CA GLY A 178 5.76 17.84 -15.02
C GLY A 178 4.26 17.53 -15.25
N LYS A 179 3.90 16.36 -15.75
CA LYS A 179 2.52 15.97 -16.02
C LYS A 179 1.92 15.19 -14.86
N ARG A 180 0.68 15.50 -14.48
CA ARG A 180 -0.04 14.75 -13.45
C ARG A 180 -0.32 13.32 -13.89
N VAL A 181 0.06 12.36 -13.04
CA VAL A 181 -0.22 10.94 -13.25
C VAL A 181 -0.96 10.40 -12.01
N ASP A 182 -2.13 9.80 -12.21
CA ASP A 182 -3.00 9.24 -11.16
C ASP A 182 -3.09 7.70 -11.20
N ILE A 183 -2.30 7.06 -12.06
CA ILE A 183 -2.26 5.61 -12.25
C ILE A 183 -1.10 5.00 -11.44
N PRO A 184 -1.35 4.28 -10.31
CA PRO A 184 -0.30 3.68 -9.49
C PRO A 184 0.57 2.65 -10.22
N SER A 185 0.00 1.99 -11.22
CA SER A 185 0.70 0.99 -12.03
C SER A 185 1.45 1.57 -13.22
N TYR A 186 1.55 2.90 -13.34
CA TYR A 186 2.30 3.55 -14.40
C TYR A 186 3.77 3.07 -14.39
N PRO A 187 4.27 2.53 -15.51
CA PRO A 187 5.65 2.09 -15.60
C PRO A 187 6.54 3.29 -15.86
N VAL A 188 7.33 3.66 -14.88
CA VAL A 188 8.31 4.76 -15.02
C VAL A 188 9.51 4.25 -15.81
N ARG A 189 9.98 5.03 -16.75
CA ARG A 189 11.15 4.74 -17.58
C ARG A 189 12.40 5.43 -17.04
N PRO A 190 13.59 4.89 -17.28
CA PRO A 190 14.83 5.60 -16.98
C PRO A 190 14.86 7.00 -17.60
N GLY A 191 15.37 7.96 -16.85
CA GLY A 191 15.40 9.38 -17.21
C GLY A 191 14.16 10.17 -16.81
N GLN A 192 13.05 9.55 -16.43
CA GLN A 192 11.84 10.26 -16.02
C GLN A 192 11.96 10.80 -14.60
N VAL A 193 11.50 12.05 -14.42
CA VAL A 193 11.53 12.77 -13.15
C VAL A 193 10.17 12.68 -12.46
N ILE A 194 10.16 12.14 -11.26
CA ILE A 194 9.00 12.07 -10.37
C ILE A 194 9.06 13.26 -9.44
N SER A 195 7.99 14.03 -9.30
CA SER A 195 7.94 15.20 -8.42
C SER A 195 6.65 15.29 -7.64
N LEU A 196 6.72 15.86 -6.43
CA LEU A 196 5.53 16.24 -5.67
C LEU A 196 4.99 17.57 -6.20
N ARG A 197 3.67 17.66 -6.42
CA ARG A 197 3.02 18.90 -6.87
C ARG A 197 3.23 20.01 -5.85
N GLU A 198 3.48 21.23 -6.34
CA GLU A 198 3.83 22.41 -5.52
C GLU A 198 2.79 22.72 -4.44
N ALA A 199 1.50 22.61 -4.76
CA ALA A 199 0.42 22.85 -3.82
C ALA A 199 0.49 22.01 -2.53
N TYR A 200 1.20 20.88 -2.54
CA TYR A 200 1.33 19.96 -1.41
C TYR A 200 2.69 20.02 -0.71
N ARG A 201 3.68 20.74 -1.27
CA ARG A 201 5.03 20.87 -0.70
C ARG A 201 5.04 21.62 0.63
N ALA A 202 4.07 22.52 0.84
CA ALA A 202 3.93 23.27 2.09
C ALA A 202 3.49 22.41 3.29
N ASN A 203 2.94 21.21 3.05
CA ASN A 203 2.42 20.36 4.10
C ASN A 203 3.56 19.71 4.90
N GLU A 204 3.60 19.97 6.21
CA GLU A 204 4.64 19.48 7.13
C GLU A 204 4.75 17.94 7.15
N MET A 205 3.63 17.23 6.99
CA MET A 205 3.63 15.77 6.95
C MET A 205 4.50 15.23 5.79
N PHE A 206 4.48 15.88 4.64
CA PHE A 206 5.32 15.49 3.51
C PHE A 206 6.76 15.93 3.69
N LYS A 207 6.99 17.13 4.29
CA LYS A 207 8.35 17.61 4.62
C LYS A 207 9.05 16.62 5.55
N GLN A 208 8.40 16.25 6.66
CA GLN A 208 8.95 15.28 7.60
C GLN A 208 9.19 13.92 6.95
N SER A 209 8.20 13.41 6.17
CA SER A 209 8.36 12.12 5.51
C SER A 209 9.55 12.10 4.55
N PHE A 210 9.74 13.15 3.79
CA PHE A 210 10.82 13.25 2.80
C PHE A 210 12.20 13.41 3.45
N GLN A 211 12.28 14.13 4.58
CA GLN A 211 13.53 14.31 5.34
C GLN A 211 13.90 13.08 6.19
N GLU A 212 12.91 12.46 6.84
CA GLU A 212 13.12 11.29 7.71
C GLU A 212 13.44 10.02 6.90
N LEU A 213 12.90 9.88 5.70
CA LEU A 213 13.07 8.70 4.86
C LEU A 213 14.32 8.77 3.96
N LYS A 214 15.43 9.30 4.47
CA LYS A 214 16.77 9.09 3.89
C LYS A 214 17.15 7.59 3.79
N THR A 215 16.28 6.70 4.26
CA THR A 215 16.53 5.30 4.60
C THR A 215 16.79 4.40 3.40
N PHE A 216 16.33 4.78 2.21
CA PHE A 216 16.59 3.99 1.00
C PHE A 216 17.56 4.74 0.11
N ASP A 217 18.85 4.50 0.32
CA ASP A 217 19.86 4.89 -0.65
C ASP A 217 19.96 3.80 -1.72
N LEU A 218 19.27 4.03 -2.82
CA LEU A 218 19.15 3.07 -3.92
C LEU A 218 19.89 3.62 -5.13
N PRO A 219 20.85 2.85 -5.68
CA PRO A 219 21.75 3.34 -6.72
C PRO A 219 21.06 3.65 -8.07
N TYR A 220 19.80 3.22 -8.21
CA TYR A 220 19.00 3.48 -9.43
C TYR A 220 18.02 4.65 -9.27
N ILE A 221 18.01 5.36 -8.10
CA ILE A 221 17.14 6.52 -7.85
C ILE A 221 17.99 7.69 -7.36
N GLU A 222 18.09 8.74 -8.13
CA GLU A 222 18.64 10.03 -7.70
C GLU A 222 17.56 10.88 -7.05
N LYS A 223 17.85 11.43 -5.88
CA LYS A 223 16.91 12.26 -5.11
C LYS A 223 17.44 13.66 -4.97
N SER A 224 16.64 14.65 -5.33
CA SER A 224 16.87 16.05 -5.05
C SER A 224 15.86 16.53 -4.02
N PHE A 225 16.36 16.77 -2.79
CA PHE A 225 15.51 17.20 -1.67
C PHE A 225 15.01 18.63 -1.84
N ASP A 226 15.83 19.51 -2.42
CA ASP A 226 15.50 20.92 -2.62
C ASP A 226 14.36 21.10 -3.62
N ASN A 227 14.37 20.33 -4.70
CA ASN A 227 13.39 20.41 -5.78
C ASN A 227 12.18 19.49 -5.58
N TRP A 228 12.18 18.65 -4.55
CA TRP A 228 11.15 17.61 -4.34
C TRP A 228 11.01 16.67 -5.52
N THR A 229 12.15 16.25 -6.09
CA THR A 229 12.21 15.39 -7.25
C THR A 229 12.99 14.10 -6.96
N ALA A 230 12.63 13.06 -7.68
CA ALA A 230 13.36 11.81 -7.73
C ALA A 230 13.40 11.33 -9.18
N THR A 231 14.57 10.95 -9.65
CA THR A 231 14.78 10.51 -11.03
C THR A 231 15.16 9.04 -11.04
N LEU A 232 14.50 8.26 -11.88
CA LEU A 232 14.91 6.88 -12.15
C LEU A 232 16.06 6.92 -13.16
N THR A 233 17.30 6.59 -12.76
CA THR A 233 18.48 6.64 -13.64
C THR A 233 18.55 5.46 -14.57
N ARG A 234 18.30 4.26 -14.06
CA ARG A 234 18.33 2.99 -14.81
C ARG A 234 17.35 1.98 -14.25
N PHE A 235 17.15 0.88 -14.95
CA PHE A 235 16.37 -0.23 -14.39
C PHE A 235 17.11 -0.86 -13.22
N PRO A 236 16.40 -1.23 -12.13
CA PRO A 236 16.99 -1.87 -10.97
C PRO A 236 17.51 -3.26 -11.32
N GLN A 237 18.70 -3.60 -10.83
CA GLN A 237 19.27 -4.94 -10.88
C GLN A 237 18.85 -5.76 -9.67
N ARG A 238 18.92 -7.09 -9.75
CA ARG A 238 18.50 -8.00 -8.68
C ARG A 238 19.20 -7.74 -7.34
N ASP A 239 20.50 -7.49 -7.37
CA ASP A 239 21.34 -7.31 -6.18
C ASP A 239 21.12 -5.96 -5.47
N GLU A 240 20.50 -5.01 -6.14
CA GLU A 240 20.22 -3.66 -5.63
C GLU A 240 18.89 -3.56 -4.92
N LEU A 241 18.05 -4.61 -5.02
CA LEU A 241 16.74 -4.60 -4.42
C LEU A 241 16.82 -4.73 -2.90
N PRO A 242 16.06 -3.94 -2.14
CA PRO A 242 16.11 -3.96 -0.68
C PRO A 242 15.64 -5.29 -0.05
N TYR A 243 15.08 -6.19 -0.83
CA TYR A 243 14.61 -7.51 -0.38
C TYR A 243 15.39 -8.67 -1.00
N LYS A 244 16.61 -8.43 -1.49
CA LYS A 244 17.41 -9.43 -2.18
C LYS A 244 17.57 -10.75 -1.41
N ASP A 245 17.77 -10.64 -0.08
CA ASP A 245 17.98 -11.79 0.81
C ASP A 245 16.67 -12.45 1.29
N GLU A 246 15.55 -11.73 1.14
CA GLU A 246 14.25 -12.15 1.67
C GLU A 246 13.36 -12.84 0.63
N VAL A 247 13.66 -12.67 -0.66
CA VAL A 247 12.81 -13.11 -1.77
C VAL A 247 13.54 -14.11 -2.66
N ASN A 248 12.91 -15.27 -2.87
CA ASN A 248 13.33 -16.25 -3.84
C ASN A 248 12.40 -16.24 -5.04
N GLU A 249 12.80 -15.58 -6.12
CA GLU A 249 12.04 -15.44 -7.36
C GLU A 249 11.93 -16.75 -8.14
N THR A 250 12.89 -17.69 -8.01
CA THR A 250 12.82 -18.99 -8.68
C THR A 250 11.62 -19.78 -8.24
N ASN A 251 11.32 -19.79 -6.95
CA ASN A 251 10.12 -20.44 -6.40
C ASN A 251 8.81 -19.87 -7.00
N ILE A 252 8.81 -18.57 -7.33
CA ILE A 252 7.63 -17.93 -7.96
C ILE A 252 7.50 -18.38 -9.41
N VAL A 253 8.61 -18.45 -10.14
CA VAL A 253 8.63 -18.89 -11.53
C VAL A 253 8.21 -20.35 -11.63
N GLU A 254 8.73 -21.21 -10.77
CA GLU A 254 8.37 -22.63 -10.70
C GLU A 254 6.88 -22.84 -10.40
N LEU A 255 6.32 -22.05 -9.48
CA LEU A 255 4.89 -22.12 -9.15
C LEU A 255 3.99 -21.83 -10.35
N TYR A 256 4.38 -20.92 -11.24
CA TYR A 256 3.60 -20.55 -12.41
C TYR A 256 3.95 -21.36 -13.66
N SER A 257 5.02 -22.16 -13.63
CA SER A 257 5.41 -23.04 -14.74
C SER A 257 4.74 -24.40 -14.68
N LYS A 258 4.20 -24.75 -13.52
CA LYS A 258 3.39 -25.95 -13.31
C LYS A 258 1.94 -25.68 -13.77
#